data_3c0ed7051d9db89c5641f4a841084686
#
_entry.id   3c0ed7051d9db89c5641f4a841084686
#
_cell.length_a   1.000
_cell.length_b   1.000
_cell.length_c   1.000
_cell.angle_alpha   90.00
_cell.angle_beta   90.00
_cell.angle_gamma   90.00
#
_symmetry.space_group_name_H-M   'P 1'
#
loop_
_entity.id
_entity.type
_entity.pdbx_description
1 polymer ?
#
loop_
_entity_poly.entity_id
_entity_poly.type
_entity_poly.pdbx_seq_one_letter_code
_entity_poly.pdbx_strand_id
1 'polypeptide(L)'
;RLSILTSLMPVFLMSTSSTYLLLKNVDKTFFEFFINNEVFHFIEKVIIFVGHPIIAMMLSLVFSIFTMGWFRNKTFNEIAASTEEGLKSISMLLFTIAGGAAFKQILIGGGVSKLLEQIIINHHISPLLLGWLVAMVFKLLLGSATIASLTTAGLISKISETGSEAQTALLVLAIGAGSMAVSHVNDAGFWIFKESFNLNITQTLKTWSLLNTAISIIALGTIVL
;
A
#
# COMPACT_ATOMS: atom_id res chain seq x y z
N ARG A 1 -19.89 -11.97 15.44
CA ARG A 1 -20.46 -11.39 14.19
C ARG A 1 -20.26 -9.87 14.15
N LEU A 2 -20.56 -9.14 15.25
CA LEU A 2 -20.39 -7.69 15.32
C LEU A 2 -18.92 -7.25 15.13
N SER A 3 -17.96 -7.99 15.70
CA SER A 3 -16.52 -7.72 15.57
C SER A 3 -16.05 -7.76 14.11
N ILE A 4 -16.53 -8.75 13.33
CA ILE A 4 -16.17 -8.89 11.91
C ILE A 4 -16.72 -7.70 11.10
N LEU A 5 -17.99 -7.34 11.36
CA LEU A 5 -18.61 -6.17 10.72
C LEU A 5 -17.84 -4.88 11.02
N THR A 6 -17.46 -4.67 12.26
CA THR A 6 -16.68 -3.50 12.68
C THR A 6 -15.32 -3.45 11.99
N SER A 7 -14.61 -4.59 11.90
CA SER A 7 -13.29 -4.65 11.27
C SER A 7 -13.36 -4.47 9.74
N LEU A 8 -14.44 -4.88 9.10
CA LEU A 8 -14.64 -4.74 7.66
C LEU A 8 -15.27 -3.40 7.25
N MET A 9 -15.75 -2.61 8.21
CA MET A 9 -16.45 -1.35 7.92
C MET A 9 -15.65 -0.38 7.03
N PRO A 10 -14.32 -0.13 7.25
CA PRO A 10 -13.56 0.75 6.37
C PRO A 10 -13.55 0.24 4.94
N VAL A 11 -13.38 -1.08 4.75
CA VAL A 11 -13.37 -1.71 3.43
C VAL A 11 -14.72 -1.54 2.74
N PHE A 12 -15.83 -1.71 3.45
CA PHE A 12 -17.17 -1.51 2.92
C PHE A 12 -17.40 -0.07 2.46
N LEU A 13 -17.05 0.91 3.28
CA LEU A 13 -17.22 2.32 2.95
C LEU A 13 -16.41 2.71 1.72
N MET A 14 -15.13 2.33 1.69
CA MET A 14 -14.24 2.62 0.56
C MET A 14 -14.67 1.88 -0.71
N SER A 15 -15.05 0.59 -0.63
CA SER A 15 -15.51 -0.19 -1.77
C SER A 15 -16.81 0.37 -2.36
N THR A 16 -17.74 0.82 -1.51
CA THR A 16 -19.00 1.42 -1.98
C THR A 16 -18.73 2.67 -2.81
N SER A 17 -17.84 3.56 -2.34
CA SER A 17 -17.47 4.75 -3.09
C SER A 17 -16.71 4.42 -4.38
N SER A 18 -15.76 3.49 -4.34
CA SER A 18 -15.00 3.07 -5.52
C SER A 18 -15.91 2.44 -6.57
N THR A 19 -16.83 1.55 -6.16
CA THR A 19 -17.82 0.93 -7.05
C THR A 19 -18.75 1.97 -7.68
N TYR A 20 -19.23 2.93 -6.88
CA TYR A 20 -20.04 4.04 -7.39
C TYR A 20 -19.30 4.84 -8.47
N LEU A 21 -18.04 5.22 -8.23
CA LEU A 21 -17.23 5.97 -9.20
C LEU A 21 -16.96 5.17 -10.48
N LEU A 22 -16.71 3.86 -10.36
CA LEU A 22 -16.52 2.98 -11.51
C LEU A 22 -17.82 2.89 -12.35
N LEU A 23 -18.97 2.66 -11.73
CA LEU A 23 -20.26 2.59 -12.42
C LEU A 23 -20.59 3.92 -13.11
N LYS A 24 -20.34 5.05 -12.46
CA LYS A 24 -20.54 6.38 -13.04
C LYS A 24 -19.67 6.61 -14.28
N ASN A 25 -18.47 6.06 -14.33
CA ASN A 25 -17.57 6.17 -15.49
C ASN A 25 -17.95 5.23 -16.64
N VAL A 26 -18.55 4.08 -16.34
CA VAL A 26 -18.94 3.08 -17.35
C VAL A 26 -20.27 3.47 -18.04
N ASP A 27 -21.26 3.91 -17.27
CA ASP A 27 -22.58 4.26 -17.80
C ASP A 27 -22.97 5.71 -17.46
N LYS A 28 -22.35 6.65 -18.18
CA LYS A 28 -22.62 8.08 -18.02
C LYS A 28 -24.06 8.45 -18.29
N THR A 29 -24.69 7.81 -19.28
CA THR A 29 -26.09 8.11 -19.70
C THR A 29 -27.10 7.78 -18.61
N PHE A 30 -26.92 6.67 -17.91
CA PHE A 30 -27.78 6.31 -16.78
C PHE A 30 -27.66 7.34 -15.64
N PHE A 31 -26.44 7.79 -15.33
CA PHE A 31 -26.20 8.74 -14.26
C PHE A 31 -26.62 10.18 -14.63
N GLU A 32 -26.53 10.58 -15.91
CA GLU A 32 -26.99 11.89 -16.39
C GLU A 32 -28.47 12.09 -16.17
N PHE A 33 -29.30 11.04 -16.26
CA PHE A 33 -30.71 11.10 -15.94
C PHE A 33 -31.02 11.51 -14.51
N PHE A 34 -30.12 11.16 -13.56
CA PHE A 34 -30.28 11.47 -12.13
C PHE A 34 -29.56 12.74 -11.69
N ILE A 35 -28.63 13.30 -12.49
CA ILE A 35 -27.83 14.48 -12.13
C ILE A 35 -28.69 15.72 -11.86
N ASN A 36 -29.86 15.85 -12.51
CA ASN A 36 -30.77 16.97 -12.30
C ASN A 36 -31.57 16.88 -10.98
N ASN A 37 -31.38 15.84 -10.17
CA ASN A 37 -32.07 15.68 -8.90
C ASN A 37 -31.16 16.11 -7.77
N GLU A 38 -31.52 17.16 -7.04
CA GLU A 38 -30.72 17.70 -5.90
C GLU A 38 -30.45 16.64 -4.82
N VAL A 39 -31.42 15.75 -4.55
CA VAL A 39 -31.28 14.66 -3.58
C VAL A 39 -30.20 13.67 -4.03
N PHE A 40 -30.18 13.32 -5.31
CA PHE A 40 -29.17 12.42 -5.86
C PHE A 40 -27.76 13.03 -5.77
N HIS A 41 -27.63 14.30 -6.08
CA HIS A 41 -26.37 15.02 -5.98
C HIS A 41 -25.87 15.11 -4.52
N PHE A 42 -26.77 15.26 -3.57
CA PHE A 42 -26.41 15.19 -2.14
C PHE A 42 -25.94 13.79 -1.74
N ILE A 43 -26.65 12.74 -2.14
CA ILE A 43 -26.27 11.34 -1.86
C ILE A 43 -24.91 11.01 -2.46
N GLU A 44 -24.63 11.42 -3.69
CA GLU A 44 -23.34 11.27 -4.34
C GLU A 44 -22.20 11.88 -3.50
N LYS A 45 -22.35 13.14 -3.08
CA LYS A 45 -21.37 13.79 -2.24
C LYS A 45 -21.14 13.04 -0.93
N VAL A 46 -22.20 12.54 -0.31
CA VAL A 46 -22.10 11.75 0.92
C VAL A 46 -21.35 10.44 0.69
N ILE A 47 -21.65 9.70 -0.39
CA ILE A 47 -20.96 8.45 -0.73
C ILE A 47 -19.48 8.68 -0.95
N ILE A 48 -19.12 9.71 -1.72
CA ILE A 48 -17.71 10.04 -2.00
C ILE A 48 -17.00 10.50 -0.73
N PHE A 49 -17.63 11.32 0.09
CA PHE A 49 -17.07 11.82 1.33
C PHE A 49 -16.83 10.69 2.34
N VAL A 50 -17.85 9.86 2.59
CA VAL A 50 -17.78 8.76 3.56
C VAL A 50 -16.82 7.66 3.08
N GLY A 51 -16.71 7.44 1.77
CA GLY A 51 -15.76 6.51 1.18
C GLY A 51 -14.32 7.03 1.04
N HIS A 52 -14.08 8.30 1.36
CA HIS A 52 -12.70 8.81 1.40
C HIS A 52 -11.90 8.07 2.47
N PRO A 53 -10.68 7.54 2.17
CA PRO A 53 -9.94 6.64 3.05
C PRO A 53 -9.80 7.16 4.50
N ILE A 54 -9.47 8.43 4.68
CA ILE A 54 -9.32 9.04 6.02
C ILE A 54 -10.66 9.05 6.76
N ILE A 55 -11.74 9.46 6.10
CA ILE A 55 -13.08 9.55 6.70
C ILE A 55 -13.62 8.15 7.01
N ALA A 56 -13.48 7.20 6.09
CA ALA A 56 -13.88 5.81 6.28
C ALA A 56 -13.19 5.18 7.50
N MET A 57 -11.88 5.41 7.66
CA MET A 57 -11.11 4.92 8.81
C MET A 57 -11.54 5.60 10.12
N MET A 58 -11.73 6.93 10.11
CA MET A 58 -12.20 7.67 11.29
C MET A 58 -13.60 7.22 11.73
N LEU A 59 -14.54 7.09 10.80
CA LEU A 59 -15.89 6.61 11.09
C LEU A 59 -15.87 5.18 11.63
N SER A 60 -15.02 4.32 11.08
CA SER A 60 -14.86 2.94 11.54
C SER A 60 -14.25 2.87 12.93
N LEU A 61 -13.31 3.75 13.26
CA LEU A 61 -12.75 3.85 14.62
C LEU A 61 -13.84 4.27 15.61
N VAL A 62 -14.59 5.33 15.31
CA VAL A 62 -15.72 5.79 16.16
C VAL A 62 -16.74 4.67 16.33
N PHE A 63 -17.14 4.01 15.26
CA PHE A 63 -18.07 2.87 15.30
C PHE A 63 -17.52 1.71 16.14
N SER A 64 -16.22 1.44 16.07
CA SER A 64 -15.53 0.43 16.88
C SER A 64 -15.61 0.77 18.38
N ILE A 65 -15.39 2.02 18.76
CA ILE A 65 -15.51 2.48 20.15
C ILE A 65 -16.91 2.23 20.70
N PHE A 66 -17.95 2.51 19.92
CA PHE A 66 -19.33 2.25 20.32
C PHE A 66 -19.62 0.75 20.41
N THR A 67 -19.33 -0.02 19.37
CA THR A 67 -19.74 -1.42 19.25
C THR A 67 -18.92 -2.38 20.11
N MET A 68 -17.63 -2.13 20.26
CA MET A 68 -16.69 -2.98 20.99
C MET A 68 -16.36 -2.45 22.39
N GLY A 69 -16.63 -1.17 22.63
CA GLY A 69 -16.47 -0.52 23.92
C GLY A 69 -17.80 -0.41 24.66
N TRP A 70 -18.58 0.60 24.39
CA TRP A 70 -19.79 0.93 25.16
C TRP A 70 -20.85 -0.16 25.14
N PHE A 71 -21.17 -0.74 24.01
CA PHE A 71 -22.15 -1.84 23.95
C PHE A 71 -21.68 -3.12 24.65
N ARG A 72 -20.40 -3.19 25.02
CA ARG A 72 -19.85 -4.29 25.84
C ARG A 72 -19.59 -3.87 27.29
N ASN A 73 -20.19 -2.78 27.75
CA ASN A 73 -20.05 -2.25 29.10
C ASN A 73 -18.60 -1.99 29.54
N LYS A 74 -17.71 -1.69 28.59
CA LYS A 74 -16.34 -1.29 28.90
C LYS A 74 -16.32 0.15 29.44
N THR A 75 -15.50 0.36 30.43
CA THR A 75 -15.25 1.69 30.98
C THR A 75 -14.43 2.55 30.01
N PHE A 76 -14.51 3.86 30.15
CA PHE A 76 -13.70 4.79 29.37
C PHE A 76 -12.20 4.47 29.45
N ASN A 77 -11.71 4.12 30.65
CA ASN A 77 -10.31 3.79 30.85
C ASN A 77 -9.87 2.53 30.09
N GLU A 78 -10.72 1.52 30.01
CA GLU A 78 -10.43 0.30 29.23
C GLU A 78 -10.42 0.58 27.72
N ILE A 79 -11.33 1.44 27.25
CA ILE A 79 -11.35 1.87 25.83
C ILE A 79 -10.10 2.68 25.52
N ALA A 80 -9.75 3.63 26.38
CA ALA A 80 -8.54 4.44 26.22
C ALA A 80 -7.26 3.57 26.22
N ALA A 81 -7.15 2.62 27.16
CA ALA A 81 -6.01 1.70 27.21
C ALA A 81 -5.88 0.84 25.93
N SER A 82 -7.00 0.30 25.40
CA SER A 82 -7.00 -0.45 24.14
C SER A 82 -6.59 0.42 22.95
N THR A 83 -7.01 1.68 22.92
CA THR A 83 -6.64 2.63 21.87
C THR A 83 -5.16 3.00 21.96
N GLU A 84 -4.64 3.21 23.16
CA GLU A 84 -3.22 3.48 23.41
C GLU A 84 -2.35 2.31 22.98
N GLU A 85 -2.76 1.07 23.28
CA GLU A 85 -2.05 -0.14 22.83
C GLU A 85 -2.02 -0.23 21.29
N GLY A 86 -3.16 0.05 20.63
CA GLY A 86 -3.23 0.16 19.18
C GLY A 86 -2.27 1.20 18.63
N LEU A 87 -2.22 2.41 19.20
CA LEU A 87 -1.29 3.47 18.79
C LEU A 87 0.18 3.06 19.01
N LYS A 88 0.50 2.39 20.12
CA LYS A 88 1.86 1.87 20.35
C LYS A 88 2.25 0.83 19.30
N SER A 89 1.33 -0.04 18.89
CA SER A 89 1.62 -1.06 17.88
C SER A 89 1.96 -0.49 16.50
N ILE A 90 1.35 0.63 16.11
CA ILE A 90 1.62 1.28 14.82
C ILE A 90 2.78 2.30 14.87
N SER A 91 3.24 2.69 16.06
CA SER A 91 4.30 3.71 16.20
C SER A 91 5.59 3.31 15.49
N MET A 92 6.01 2.04 15.62
CA MET A 92 7.19 1.52 14.92
C MET A 92 7.01 1.59 13.38
N LEU A 93 5.81 1.33 12.87
CA LEU A 93 5.50 1.46 11.45
C LEU A 93 5.65 2.91 10.98
N LEU A 94 5.15 3.88 11.77
CA LEU A 94 5.28 5.30 11.44
C LEU A 94 6.76 5.74 11.44
N PHE A 95 7.56 5.32 12.41
CA PHE A 95 9.01 5.57 12.43
C PHE A 95 9.72 4.93 11.23
N THR A 96 9.34 3.73 10.85
CA THR A 96 9.89 3.05 9.67
C THR A 96 9.60 3.82 8.38
N ILE A 97 8.36 4.28 8.21
CA ILE A 97 7.95 5.10 7.05
C ILE A 97 8.70 6.44 7.05
N ALA A 98 8.78 7.12 8.19
CA ALA A 98 9.50 8.39 8.33
C ALA A 98 11.00 8.23 8.04
N GLY A 99 11.64 7.17 8.55
CA GLY A 99 13.03 6.83 8.26
C GLY A 99 13.27 6.57 6.78
N GLY A 100 12.37 5.82 6.12
CA GLY A 100 12.42 5.58 4.67
C GLY A 100 12.26 6.87 3.86
N ALA A 101 11.38 7.78 4.29
CA ALA A 101 11.21 9.07 3.64
C ALA A 101 12.47 9.96 3.78
N ALA A 102 13.11 9.98 4.96
CA ALA A 102 14.36 10.69 5.17
C ALA A 102 15.49 10.11 4.31
N PHE A 103 15.62 8.78 4.28
CA PHE A 103 16.60 8.08 3.44
C PHE A 103 16.39 8.40 1.94
N LYS A 104 15.15 8.33 1.45
CA LYS A 104 14.80 8.76 0.09
C LYS A 104 15.28 10.19 -0.19
N GLN A 105 15.05 11.12 0.74
CA GLN A 105 15.44 12.54 0.54
C GLN A 105 16.96 12.71 0.44
N ILE A 106 17.74 11.94 1.20
CA ILE A 106 19.20 11.91 1.12
C ILE A 106 19.64 11.42 -0.26
N LEU A 107 19.05 10.35 -0.78
CA LEU A 107 19.36 9.80 -2.11
C LEU A 107 19.01 10.78 -3.23
N ILE A 108 17.86 11.48 -3.14
CA ILE A 108 17.49 12.52 -4.10
C ILE A 108 18.51 13.67 -4.07
N GLY A 109 18.86 14.15 -2.86
CA GLY A 109 19.86 15.19 -2.68
C GLY A 109 21.25 14.79 -3.17
N GLY A 110 21.60 13.51 -3.08
CA GLY A 110 22.83 12.91 -3.62
C GLY A 110 22.80 12.68 -5.14
N GLY A 111 21.72 13.06 -5.84
CA GLY A 111 21.65 12.97 -7.30
C GLY A 111 21.28 11.61 -7.87
N VAL A 112 20.88 10.64 -7.03
CA VAL A 112 20.56 9.27 -7.48
C VAL A 112 19.40 9.26 -8.48
N SER A 113 18.39 10.13 -8.34
CA SER A 113 17.30 10.23 -9.32
C SER A 113 17.78 10.59 -10.72
N LYS A 114 18.71 11.55 -10.81
CA LYS A 114 19.32 11.95 -12.10
C LYS A 114 20.14 10.82 -12.72
N LEU A 115 20.87 10.07 -11.88
CA LEU A 115 21.61 8.91 -12.34
C LEU A 115 20.70 7.84 -12.94
N LEU A 116 19.57 7.53 -12.27
CA LEU A 116 18.59 6.56 -12.77
C LEU A 116 17.96 7.03 -14.10
N GLU A 117 17.63 8.30 -14.21
CA GLU A 117 17.12 8.90 -15.45
C GLU A 117 18.13 8.76 -16.60
N GLN A 118 19.41 9.06 -16.36
CA GLN A 118 20.50 8.87 -17.35
C GLN A 118 20.66 7.41 -17.76
N ILE A 119 20.53 6.46 -16.85
CA ILE A 119 20.58 5.03 -17.15
C ILE A 119 19.45 4.64 -18.12
N ILE A 120 18.23 5.12 -17.90
CA ILE A 120 17.10 4.86 -18.82
C ILE A 120 17.39 5.41 -20.21
N ILE A 121 17.80 6.68 -20.29
CA ILE A 121 18.05 7.37 -21.57
C ILE A 121 19.21 6.73 -22.32
N ASN A 122 20.33 6.48 -21.66
CA ASN A 122 21.57 6.02 -22.33
C ASN A 122 21.51 4.53 -22.71
N HIS A 123 20.78 3.70 -21.95
CA HIS A 123 20.75 2.25 -22.16
C HIS A 123 19.42 1.74 -22.69
N HIS A 124 18.44 2.63 -22.93
CA HIS A 124 17.10 2.28 -23.39
C HIS A 124 16.40 1.20 -22.52
N ILE A 125 16.69 1.21 -21.22
CA ILE A 125 16.10 0.28 -20.27
C ILE A 125 14.63 0.67 -20.02
N SER A 126 13.72 -0.30 -20.08
CA SER A 126 12.32 -0.06 -19.73
C SER A 126 12.21 0.50 -18.31
N PRO A 127 11.45 1.60 -18.10
CA PRO A 127 11.17 2.13 -16.75
C PRO A 127 10.58 1.09 -15.79
N LEU A 128 9.78 0.15 -16.31
CA LEU A 128 9.20 -0.95 -15.52
C LEU A 128 10.29 -1.88 -14.98
N LEU A 129 11.21 -2.30 -15.85
CA LEU A 129 12.32 -3.17 -15.44
C LEU A 129 13.26 -2.44 -14.47
N LEU A 130 13.57 -1.18 -14.72
CA LEU A 130 14.42 -0.41 -13.81
C LEU A 130 13.75 -0.20 -12.45
N GLY A 131 12.46 0.13 -12.41
CA GLY A 131 11.70 0.28 -11.19
C GLY A 131 11.70 -1.00 -10.35
N TRP A 132 11.51 -2.15 -11.01
CA TRP A 132 11.59 -3.46 -10.38
C TRP A 132 12.98 -3.76 -9.82
N LEU A 133 14.05 -3.54 -10.62
CA LEU A 133 15.43 -3.79 -10.20
C LEU A 133 15.86 -2.89 -9.03
N VAL A 134 15.56 -1.61 -9.09
CA VAL A 134 15.90 -0.66 -8.01
C VAL A 134 15.17 -1.01 -6.72
N ALA A 135 13.89 -1.36 -6.80
CA ALA A 135 13.12 -1.81 -5.64
C ALA A 135 13.69 -3.11 -5.04
N MET A 136 14.09 -4.06 -5.88
CA MET A 136 14.72 -5.30 -5.45
C MET A 136 16.06 -5.03 -4.75
N VAL A 137 16.90 -4.15 -5.28
CA VAL A 137 18.18 -3.79 -4.66
C VAL A 137 17.94 -3.14 -3.29
N PHE A 138 17.01 -2.18 -3.18
CA PHE A 138 16.67 -1.59 -1.89
C PHE A 138 16.08 -2.61 -0.92
N LYS A 139 15.25 -3.55 -1.39
CA LYS A 139 14.73 -4.63 -0.55
C LYS A 139 15.86 -5.48 0.03
N LEU A 140 16.83 -5.87 -0.80
CA LEU A 140 18.01 -6.62 -0.36
C LEU A 140 18.83 -5.87 0.68
N LEU A 141 19.03 -4.57 0.49
CA LEU A 141 19.86 -3.75 1.38
C LEU A 141 19.14 -3.40 2.70
N LEU A 142 17.87 -3.01 2.62
CA LEU A 142 17.13 -2.44 3.74
C LEU A 142 16.23 -3.45 4.48
N GLY A 143 15.95 -4.59 3.88
CA GLY A 143 15.10 -5.64 4.44
C GLY A 143 13.60 -5.31 4.49
N SER A 144 13.19 -4.09 4.17
CA SER A 144 11.80 -3.63 4.26
C SER A 144 11.22 -3.38 2.88
N ALA A 145 10.16 -4.09 2.52
CA ALA A 145 9.43 -3.88 1.27
C ALA A 145 8.81 -2.47 1.21
N THR A 146 8.29 -1.98 2.33
CA THR A 146 7.68 -0.64 2.42
C THR A 146 8.71 0.46 2.14
N ILE A 147 9.90 0.39 2.77
CA ILE A 147 10.96 1.37 2.53
C ILE A 147 11.47 1.26 1.09
N ALA A 148 11.69 0.04 0.61
CA ALA A 148 12.18 -0.20 -0.75
C ALA A 148 11.23 0.38 -1.80
N SER A 149 9.93 0.11 -1.69
CA SER A 149 8.94 0.61 -2.64
C SER A 149 8.78 2.13 -2.60
N LEU A 150 8.65 2.72 -1.40
CA LEU A 150 8.49 4.17 -1.24
C LEU A 150 9.74 4.93 -1.71
N THR A 151 10.93 4.42 -1.40
CA THR A 151 12.20 5.03 -1.83
C THR A 151 12.31 4.99 -3.36
N THR A 152 12.06 3.81 -3.95
CA THR A 152 12.12 3.64 -5.42
C THR A 152 11.09 4.50 -6.12
N ALA A 153 9.83 4.49 -5.67
CA ALA A 153 8.78 5.33 -6.25
C ALA A 153 9.16 6.82 -6.22
N GLY A 154 9.73 7.29 -5.10
CA GLY A 154 10.18 8.67 -4.99
C GLY A 154 11.37 9.03 -5.89
N LEU A 155 12.28 8.08 -6.16
CA LEU A 155 13.43 8.29 -7.03
C LEU A 155 13.03 8.32 -8.52
N ILE A 156 12.04 7.52 -8.91
CA ILE A 156 11.60 7.33 -10.30
C ILE A 156 10.36 8.20 -10.64
N SER A 157 9.82 8.94 -9.68
CA SER A 157 8.58 9.72 -9.84
C SER A 157 8.60 10.65 -11.06
N LYS A 158 9.73 11.32 -11.33
CA LYS A 158 9.89 12.22 -12.49
C LYS A 158 9.75 11.50 -13.84
N ILE A 159 10.07 10.23 -13.90
CA ILE A 159 9.97 9.41 -15.11
C ILE A 159 8.50 9.06 -15.37
N SER A 160 7.71 8.90 -14.33
CA SER A 160 6.28 8.62 -14.44
C SER A 160 5.46 9.84 -14.90
N GLU A 161 5.95 11.07 -14.69
CA GLU A 161 5.26 12.30 -15.11
C GLU A 161 5.10 12.42 -16.62
N THR A 162 5.94 11.74 -17.41
CA THR A 162 5.90 11.73 -18.88
C THR A 162 5.07 10.57 -19.47
N GLY A 163 4.59 9.65 -18.62
CA GLY A 163 3.86 8.45 -19.02
C GLY A 163 2.34 8.62 -18.97
N SER A 164 1.60 7.70 -19.59
CA SER A 164 0.16 7.60 -19.42
C SER A 164 -0.20 7.09 -18.02
N GLU A 165 -1.45 7.28 -17.59
CA GLU A 165 -1.95 6.73 -16.31
C GLU A 165 -1.74 5.21 -16.21
N ALA A 166 -1.96 4.49 -17.31
CA ALA A 166 -1.74 3.04 -17.38
C ALA A 166 -0.26 2.68 -17.18
N GLN A 167 0.66 3.41 -17.80
CA GLN A 167 2.11 3.19 -17.62
C GLN A 167 2.56 3.49 -16.19
N THR A 168 2.00 4.53 -15.58
CA THR A 168 2.26 4.85 -14.17
C THR A 168 1.74 3.75 -13.24
N ALA A 169 0.55 3.22 -13.50
CA ALA A 169 0.00 2.11 -12.72
C ALA A 169 0.86 0.84 -12.84
N LEU A 170 1.30 0.50 -14.06
CA LEU A 170 2.20 -0.63 -14.30
C LEU A 170 3.55 -0.43 -13.60
N LEU A 171 4.08 0.80 -13.59
CA LEU A 171 5.33 1.11 -12.87
C LEU A 171 5.19 0.92 -11.36
N VAL A 172 4.06 1.34 -10.76
CA VAL A 172 3.77 1.11 -9.34
C VAL A 172 3.71 -0.39 -9.04
N LEU A 173 3.07 -1.18 -9.90
CA LEU A 173 3.02 -2.64 -9.75
C LEU A 173 4.41 -3.27 -9.88
N ALA A 174 5.23 -2.81 -10.83
CA ALA A 174 6.60 -3.31 -11.02
C ALA A 174 7.48 -3.01 -9.79
N ILE A 175 7.40 -1.79 -9.23
CA ILE A 175 8.09 -1.41 -8.00
C ILE A 175 7.62 -2.28 -6.83
N GLY A 176 6.32 -2.49 -6.69
CA GLY A 176 5.73 -3.36 -5.68
C GLY A 176 6.25 -4.80 -5.79
N ALA A 177 6.24 -5.36 -6.99
CA ALA A 177 6.79 -6.69 -7.27
C ALA A 177 8.28 -6.79 -6.92
N GLY A 178 9.09 -5.81 -7.31
CA GLY A 178 10.53 -5.75 -6.98
C GLY A 178 10.79 -5.68 -5.48
N SER A 179 9.98 -4.92 -4.75
CA SER A 179 10.10 -4.77 -3.29
C SER A 179 9.77 -6.05 -2.50
N MET A 180 9.15 -7.04 -3.12
CA MET A 180 8.89 -8.35 -2.53
C MET A 180 10.03 -9.36 -2.78
N ALA A 181 10.89 -9.10 -3.76
CA ALA A 181 11.95 -10.03 -4.16
C ALA A 181 12.92 -10.31 -3.00
N VAL A 182 13.43 -11.54 -2.95
CA VAL A 182 14.54 -11.98 -2.09
C VAL A 182 14.40 -11.56 -0.63
N SER A 183 13.27 -11.88 0.01
CA SER A 183 13.11 -11.71 1.45
C SER A 183 14.08 -12.64 2.19
N HIS A 184 14.98 -12.10 3.03
CA HIS A 184 15.99 -12.87 3.76
C HIS A 184 16.15 -12.40 5.22
N VAL A 185 17.24 -12.74 5.88
CA VAL A 185 17.45 -12.55 7.32
C VAL A 185 17.37 -11.10 7.82
N ASN A 186 17.40 -10.11 6.95
CA ASN A 186 17.19 -8.71 7.32
C ASN A 186 15.70 -8.28 7.28
N ASP A 187 14.80 -9.17 6.86
CA ASP A 187 13.36 -8.90 6.72
C ASP A 187 12.59 -9.47 7.91
N ALA A 188 11.78 -8.65 8.56
CA ALA A 188 10.92 -9.09 9.65
C ALA A 188 9.95 -10.21 9.23
N GLY A 189 9.42 -10.15 7.99
CA GLY A 189 8.55 -11.20 7.44
C GLY A 189 9.21 -12.56 7.37
N PHE A 190 10.52 -12.60 7.08
CA PHE A 190 11.31 -13.83 7.08
C PHE A 190 11.30 -14.52 8.46
N TRP A 191 11.50 -13.75 9.53
CA TRP A 191 11.52 -14.27 10.90
C TRP A 191 10.13 -14.67 11.38
N ILE A 192 9.10 -13.88 11.06
CA ILE A 192 7.71 -14.22 11.38
C ILE A 192 7.33 -15.56 10.73
N PHE A 193 7.65 -15.74 9.44
CA PHE A 193 7.39 -16.99 8.74
C PHE A 193 8.15 -18.16 9.35
N LYS A 194 9.46 -17.97 9.62
CA LYS A 194 10.31 -18.97 10.24
C LYS A 194 9.73 -19.47 11.57
N GLU A 195 9.35 -18.55 12.46
CA GLU A 195 8.80 -18.90 13.78
C GLU A 195 7.40 -19.53 13.67
N SER A 196 6.53 -19.00 12.80
CA SER A 196 5.16 -19.51 12.63
C SER A 196 5.12 -20.96 12.15
N PHE A 197 6.07 -21.36 11.32
CA PHE A 197 6.16 -22.71 10.76
C PHE A 197 7.25 -23.57 11.41
N ASN A 198 7.88 -23.08 12.48
CA ASN A 198 8.96 -23.77 13.22
C ASN A 198 10.09 -24.27 12.29
N LEU A 199 10.52 -23.42 11.35
CA LEU A 199 11.55 -23.74 10.36
C LEU A 199 12.92 -23.29 10.85
N ASN A 200 13.97 -23.93 10.30
CA ASN A 200 15.32 -23.38 10.41
C ASN A 200 15.59 -22.35 9.28
N ILE A 201 16.68 -21.58 9.41
CA ILE A 201 17.04 -20.52 8.46
C ILE A 201 17.15 -21.04 7.03
N THR A 202 17.79 -22.20 6.84
CA THR A 202 17.98 -22.81 5.50
C THR A 202 16.63 -23.20 4.87
N GLN A 203 15.72 -23.75 5.66
CA GLN A 203 14.39 -24.11 5.20
C GLN A 203 13.57 -22.84 4.84
N THR A 204 13.68 -21.80 5.65
CA THR A 204 12.99 -20.52 5.39
C THR A 204 13.51 -19.86 4.12
N LEU A 205 14.82 -19.87 3.88
CA LEU A 205 15.40 -19.39 2.60
C LEU A 205 14.88 -20.19 1.40
N LYS A 206 14.81 -21.52 1.51
CA LYS A 206 14.34 -22.39 0.44
C LYS A 206 12.81 -22.33 0.19
N THR A 207 12.04 -21.85 1.13
CA THR A 207 10.58 -21.73 1.02
C THR A 207 10.16 -20.27 0.85
N TRP A 208 10.22 -19.47 1.91
CA TRP A 208 9.77 -18.08 1.93
C TRP A 208 10.50 -17.19 0.92
N SER A 209 11.84 -17.21 0.94
CA SER A 209 12.63 -16.34 0.06
C SER A 209 12.47 -16.74 -1.41
N LEU A 210 12.45 -18.06 -1.70
CA LEU A 210 12.25 -18.56 -3.04
C LEU A 210 10.84 -18.23 -3.55
N LEU A 211 9.81 -18.42 -2.71
CA LEU A 211 8.42 -18.11 -3.04
C LEU A 211 8.25 -16.64 -3.38
N ASN A 212 8.73 -15.74 -2.51
CA ASN A 212 8.65 -14.29 -2.75
C ASN A 212 9.39 -13.88 -4.02
N THR A 213 10.56 -14.48 -4.29
CA THR A 213 11.31 -14.21 -5.52
C THR A 213 10.57 -14.70 -6.75
N ALA A 214 9.99 -15.90 -6.69
CA ALA A 214 9.18 -16.45 -7.79
C ALA A 214 7.95 -15.57 -8.08
N ILE A 215 7.23 -15.16 -7.05
CA ILE A 215 6.08 -14.23 -7.18
C ILE A 215 6.53 -12.90 -7.83
N SER A 216 7.65 -12.35 -7.38
CA SER A 216 8.20 -11.09 -7.92
C SER A 216 8.54 -11.19 -9.40
N ILE A 217 9.17 -12.29 -9.83
CA ILE A 217 9.53 -12.52 -11.24
C ILE A 217 8.28 -12.77 -12.10
N ILE A 218 7.35 -13.58 -11.62
CA ILE A 218 6.10 -13.85 -12.35
C ILE A 218 5.29 -12.56 -12.50
N ALA A 219 5.19 -11.76 -11.43
CA ALA A 219 4.51 -10.48 -11.49
C ALA A 219 5.17 -9.54 -12.50
N LEU A 220 6.50 -9.43 -12.53
CA LEU A 220 7.19 -8.65 -13.55
C LEU A 220 6.87 -9.16 -14.96
N GLY A 221 6.89 -10.48 -15.18
CA GLY A 221 6.54 -11.08 -16.45
C GLY A 221 5.14 -10.71 -16.93
N THR A 222 4.15 -10.70 -16.03
CA THR A 222 2.77 -10.30 -16.36
C THR A 222 2.57 -8.81 -16.57
N ILE A 223 3.45 -7.98 -16.00
CA ILE A 223 3.41 -6.51 -16.14
C ILE A 223 4.02 -6.07 -17.48
N VAL A 224 5.02 -6.80 -17.96
CA VAL A 224 5.76 -6.46 -19.19
C VAL A 224 5.09 -7.01 -20.45
N LEU A 225 4.25 -8.05 -20.34
CA LEU A 225 3.44 -8.62 -21.44
C LEU A 225 2.29 -7.70 -21.79
#